data_28a16e298acef5cb4b93db91e0b714d7
#
_entry.id   28a16e298acef5cb4b93db91e0b714d7
#
_cell.length_a   1.000
_cell.length_b   1.000
_cell.length_c   1.000
_cell.angle_alpha   90.00
_cell.angle_beta   90.00
_cell.angle_gamma   90.00
#
_symmetry.space_group_name_H-M   'P 1'
#
loop_
_entity.id
_entity.type
_entity.pdbx_description
1 polymer ?
#
loop_
_entity_poly.entity_id
_entity_poly.type
_entity_poly.pdbx_seq_one_letter_code
_entity_poly.pdbx_strand_id
1 'polypeptide(L)'
;MKTTLALGGLLVTAFLSSNVFAVDCSSRPTWSSSTVYTQGNQVKHNNRGYTANYWTQNNNPTTSSGQWQHWADNGACDGVTSSSSSVSSVVSSSSSSVVSSSSSSIVASSSSSTGGGSCPQYVAGTSYTLGQVVANAGANYTCDIPGWCSSTAAWAYAPGTGTYWTSAWSAGGSCSGGSSSSVVSSSSSSSSVSSVISSSSSVSSSSSSVAPIGDSELVGYWENWHWPLLTPSTIPNYTVLNISFPRINADGSLTLTNADFTQNNPTPAQVAAAQAQGKKVLLAIGGATTPLALTSMAHEDNFVNSFIAIADEWNLDGIDIDTEKGLHTAPNALINETNPQYSADHLVRAIKRIKAHYGPDFMVTMAPETAHTIGAMLPANWQGSINWGVYLPLMNALRNEITWVQMQNYNTGSMPGLNGSFYNSATQDALVAWTEALIEGFPIASTGVNYQGLPASKIVIGLPASSAPSAAGSGYTDPMVVKAALRCLRSGDCGSGYTPAKTYPDLRGVMAWSVNEDNLVNYFFSNSIQACVLQNQCN
;
A
#
# COMPACT_ATOMS: atom_id res chain seq x y z
N MET A 1 44.64 51.48 31.96
CA MET A 1 45.40 50.87 30.84
C MET A 1 45.19 49.40 30.86
N LYS A 2 44.28 48.84 30.09
CA LYS A 2 44.16 47.41 29.78
C LYS A 2 43.77 47.33 28.30
N THR A 3 44.69 46.80 27.55
CA THR A 3 44.65 46.64 26.08
C THR A 3 43.86 45.38 25.77
N THR A 4 42.80 45.51 24.98
CA THR A 4 42.00 44.37 24.49
C THR A 4 42.52 44.03 23.09
N LEU A 5 43.09 42.85 22.91
CA LEU A 5 43.39 42.25 21.61
C LEU A 5 42.14 41.57 21.08
N ALA A 6 41.70 41.98 19.88
CA ALA A 6 40.69 41.28 19.11
C ALA A 6 41.40 40.26 18.19
N LEU A 7 41.06 38.96 18.37
CA LEU A 7 41.46 37.90 17.49
C LEU A 7 40.34 37.64 16.48
N GLY A 8 40.59 38.00 15.21
CA GLY A 8 39.73 37.67 14.10
C GLY A 8 39.93 36.20 13.69
N GLY A 9 38.90 35.40 13.92
CA GLY A 9 38.85 34.01 13.44
C GLY A 9 38.34 33.93 12.01
N LEU A 10 39.23 33.51 11.11
CA LEU A 10 38.88 33.19 9.72
C LEU A 10 38.19 31.82 9.68
N LEU A 11 36.91 31.80 9.35
CA LEU A 11 36.14 30.55 9.14
C LEU A 11 36.51 30.02 7.75
N VAL A 12 37.34 29.00 7.69
CA VAL A 12 37.61 28.22 6.46
C VAL A 12 36.51 27.16 6.37
N THR A 13 35.51 27.36 5.51
CA THR A 13 34.57 26.35 5.10
C THR A 13 35.26 25.32 4.22
N ALA A 14 35.63 24.19 4.78
CA ALA A 14 36.09 23.03 4.03
C ALA A 14 34.91 22.41 3.29
N PHE A 15 34.84 22.60 1.98
CA PHE A 15 33.99 21.76 1.11
C PHE A 15 34.59 20.34 1.09
N LEU A 16 33.92 19.41 1.75
CA LEU A 16 34.20 17.99 1.58
C LEU A 16 33.72 17.57 0.20
N SER A 17 34.63 17.55 -0.76
CA SER A 17 34.43 16.87 -2.03
C SER A 17 34.33 15.38 -1.75
N SER A 18 33.12 14.79 -1.86
CA SER A 18 32.96 13.36 -1.89
C SER A 18 33.67 12.82 -3.11
N ASN A 19 34.81 12.16 -2.92
CA ASN A 19 35.47 11.39 -3.94
C ASN A 19 34.56 10.23 -4.33
N VAL A 20 33.90 10.33 -5.47
CA VAL A 20 33.22 9.21 -6.11
C VAL A 20 34.31 8.32 -6.67
N PHE A 21 34.65 7.24 -5.97
CA PHE A 21 35.57 6.23 -6.48
C PHE A 21 34.92 5.56 -7.70
N ALA A 22 35.67 5.49 -8.80
CA ALA A 22 35.26 4.73 -9.96
C ALA A 22 35.25 3.23 -9.62
N VAL A 23 34.31 2.47 -10.25
CA VAL A 23 34.08 1.06 -9.95
C VAL A 23 34.73 0.21 -11.05
N ASP A 24 35.41 -0.86 -10.65
CA ASP A 24 35.89 -1.85 -11.62
C ASP A 24 34.72 -2.57 -12.28
N CYS A 25 34.54 -2.30 -13.57
CA CYS A 25 33.51 -2.95 -14.39
C CYS A 25 34.12 -3.97 -15.39
N SER A 26 35.41 -4.26 -15.31
CA SER A 26 36.10 -5.12 -16.30
C SER A 26 35.48 -6.52 -16.34
N SER A 27 35.18 -7.08 -15.19
CA SER A 27 34.58 -8.42 -15.03
C SER A 27 33.04 -8.46 -15.07
N ARG A 28 32.37 -7.28 -15.07
CA ARG A 28 30.90 -7.23 -15.03
C ARG A 28 30.29 -7.46 -16.40
N PRO A 29 29.34 -8.42 -16.55
CA PRO A 29 28.61 -8.58 -17.80
C PRO A 29 27.78 -7.34 -18.12
N THR A 30 27.55 -7.10 -19.41
CA THR A 30 26.63 -6.04 -19.85
C THR A 30 25.21 -6.45 -19.53
N TRP A 31 24.42 -5.53 -18.97
CA TRP A 31 23.00 -5.74 -18.71
C TRP A 31 22.22 -6.09 -19.99
N SER A 32 21.27 -6.99 -19.87
CA SER A 32 20.35 -7.39 -20.94
C SER A 32 18.93 -7.47 -20.43
N SER A 33 17.96 -6.94 -21.17
CA SER A 33 16.54 -6.96 -20.82
C SER A 33 15.95 -8.37 -20.73
N SER A 34 16.50 -9.34 -21.46
CA SER A 34 16.03 -10.73 -21.48
C SER A 34 16.62 -11.60 -20.36
N THR A 35 17.65 -11.11 -19.66
CA THR A 35 18.34 -11.87 -18.61
C THR A 35 17.66 -11.64 -17.26
N VAL A 36 17.49 -12.74 -16.51
CA VAL A 36 17.07 -12.69 -15.10
C VAL A 36 18.30 -12.40 -14.23
N TYR A 37 18.16 -11.45 -13.32
CA TYR A 37 19.14 -11.13 -12.30
C TYR A 37 18.56 -11.36 -10.92
N THR A 38 19.38 -11.88 -10.02
CA THR A 38 19.02 -12.08 -8.61
C THR A 38 19.82 -11.13 -7.73
N GLN A 39 19.42 -10.97 -6.49
CA GLN A 39 20.10 -10.10 -5.53
C GLN A 39 21.61 -10.35 -5.51
N GLY A 40 22.37 -9.27 -5.57
CA GLY A 40 23.83 -9.31 -5.60
C GLY A 40 24.45 -9.51 -7.00
N ASN A 41 23.67 -9.83 -8.05
CA ASN A 41 24.20 -9.89 -9.40
C ASN A 41 24.69 -8.51 -9.84
N GLN A 42 25.91 -8.47 -10.39
CA GLN A 42 26.53 -7.25 -10.83
C GLN A 42 26.54 -7.16 -12.35
N VAL A 43 26.24 -5.98 -12.87
CA VAL A 43 26.23 -5.70 -14.31
C VAL A 43 26.86 -4.34 -14.60
N LYS A 44 27.23 -4.11 -15.86
CA LYS A 44 27.53 -2.78 -16.39
C LYS A 44 26.51 -2.37 -17.43
N HIS A 45 26.16 -1.08 -17.41
CA HIS A 45 25.26 -0.47 -18.39
C HIS A 45 25.58 1.02 -18.50
N ASN A 46 25.68 1.56 -19.72
CA ASN A 46 25.99 2.97 -19.97
C ASN A 46 27.20 3.52 -19.16
N ASN A 47 28.32 2.79 -19.17
CA ASN A 47 29.57 3.12 -18.46
C ASN A 47 29.42 3.27 -16.94
N ARG A 48 28.44 2.64 -16.34
CA ARG A 48 28.23 2.57 -14.89
C ARG A 48 28.10 1.13 -14.45
N GLY A 49 28.52 0.85 -13.22
CA GLY A 49 28.32 -0.43 -12.57
C GLY A 49 27.05 -0.41 -11.73
N TYR A 50 26.32 -1.52 -11.75
CA TYR A 50 25.09 -1.71 -10.98
C TYR A 50 25.11 -3.05 -10.27
N THR A 51 24.41 -3.13 -9.13
CA THR A 51 24.15 -4.38 -8.39
C THR A 51 22.65 -4.56 -8.25
N ALA A 52 22.14 -5.73 -8.59
CA ALA A 52 20.71 -6.04 -8.38
C ALA A 52 20.39 -6.10 -6.88
N ASN A 53 19.41 -5.32 -6.44
CA ASN A 53 18.96 -5.29 -5.05
C ASN A 53 18.12 -6.51 -4.69
N TYR A 54 17.39 -7.04 -5.67
CA TYR A 54 16.55 -8.24 -5.58
C TYR A 54 16.36 -8.86 -6.97
N TRP A 55 15.49 -9.86 -7.11
CA TRP A 55 15.17 -10.45 -8.40
C TRP A 55 14.63 -9.40 -9.37
N THR A 56 15.20 -9.34 -10.58
CA THR A 56 14.80 -8.38 -11.60
C THR A 56 15.01 -8.94 -13.01
N GLN A 57 14.09 -8.60 -13.93
CA GLN A 57 14.18 -8.86 -15.36
C GLN A 57 13.55 -7.70 -16.11
N ASN A 58 14.12 -7.29 -17.22
CA ASN A 58 13.65 -6.18 -18.07
C ASN A 58 13.61 -4.79 -17.40
N ASN A 59 14.15 -4.61 -16.20
CA ASN A 59 14.27 -3.32 -15.55
C ASN A 59 15.63 -2.70 -15.90
N ASN A 60 15.62 -1.61 -16.69
CA ASN A 60 16.84 -0.95 -17.13
C ASN A 60 17.55 -0.27 -15.94
N PRO A 61 18.83 -0.60 -15.66
CA PRO A 61 19.55 -0.04 -14.51
C PRO A 61 19.64 1.49 -14.49
N THR A 62 19.70 2.15 -15.64
CA THR A 62 19.79 3.62 -15.69
C THR A 62 18.50 4.32 -15.20
N THR A 63 17.34 3.70 -15.38
CA THR A 63 16.03 4.26 -15.02
C THR A 63 15.40 3.58 -13.81
N SER A 64 15.98 2.48 -13.34
CA SER A 64 15.46 1.68 -12.23
C SER A 64 16.50 1.48 -11.13
N SER A 65 17.36 2.50 -10.90
CA SER A 65 18.36 2.50 -9.83
C SER A 65 18.10 3.62 -8.83
N GLY A 66 18.27 3.32 -7.54
CA GLY A 66 18.06 4.24 -6.43
C GLY A 66 17.74 3.47 -5.15
N GLN A 67 17.45 4.21 -4.10
CA GLN A 67 16.96 3.62 -2.84
C GLN A 67 15.62 2.92 -3.12
N TRP A 68 15.54 1.62 -2.81
CA TRP A 68 14.36 0.75 -3.04
C TRP A 68 14.07 0.39 -4.51
N GLN A 69 14.94 0.77 -5.45
CA GLN A 69 14.82 0.39 -6.86
C GLN A 69 15.47 -0.97 -7.14
N HIS A 70 15.25 -1.52 -8.34
CA HIS A 70 15.76 -2.84 -8.76
C HIS A 70 17.29 -2.91 -8.74
N TRP A 71 17.98 -1.77 -8.88
CA TRP A 71 19.41 -1.69 -8.98
C TRP A 71 20.00 -0.67 -7.99
N ALA A 72 21.09 -1.01 -7.35
CA ALA A 72 21.97 -0.07 -6.70
C ALA A 72 22.96 0.45 -7.75
N ASP A 73 23.07 1.77 -7.91
CA ASP A 73 24.08 2.40 -8.77
C ASP A 73 25.40 2.44 -8.02
N ASN A 74 26.40 1.73 -8.52
CA ASN A 74 27.73 1.63 -7.91
C ASN A 74 28.69 2.74 -8.35
N GLY A 75 28.34 3.55 -9.34
CA GLY A 75 29.17 4.61 -9.86
C GLY A 75 29.68 4.38 -11.28
N ALA A 76 30.50 5.33 -11.76
CA ALA A 76 31.12 5.24 -13.08
C ALA A 76 32.18 4.12 -13.13
N CYS A 77 32.28 3.44 -14.28
CA CYS A 77 33.30 2.41 -14.49
C CYS A 77 34.69 3.00 -14.63
N ASP A 78 35.73 2.31 -14.10
CA ASP A 78 37.14 2.66 -14.30
C ASP A 78 37.50 2.64 -15.78
N GLY A 79 38.28 3.62 -16.22
CA GLY A 79 38.77 3.72 -17.62
C GLY A 79 38.13 4.84 -18.44
N VAL A 80 37.22 5.64 -17.88
CA VAL A 80 36.74 6.86 -18.53
C VAL A 80 37.45 8.08 -17.94
N THR A 81 38.62 8.43 -18.50
CA THR A 81 39.21 9.75 -18.24
C THR A 81 38.28 10.80 -18.84
N SER A 82 37.61 11.53 -17.99
CA SER A 82 36.83 12.71 -18.39
C SER A 82 37.80 13.79 -18.83
N SER A 83 38.02 13.92 -20.15
CA SER A 83 38.62 15.10 -20.73
C SER A 83 37.61 16.23 -20.66
N SER A 84 37.73 17.07 -19.67
CA SER A 84 37.06 18.36 -19.62
C SER A 84 37.68 19.27 -20.67
N SER A 85 36.98 19.48 -21.77
CA SER A 85 37.24 20.58 -22.70
C SER A 85 35.99 21.40 -22.82
N SER A 86 36.04 22.55 -22.17
CA SER A 86 35.18 23.68 -22.44
C SER A 86 35.45 24.20 -23.87
N VAL A 87 34.46 24.22 -24.73
CA VAL A 87 34.42 25.13 -25.88
C VAL A 87 33.01 25.65 -26.10
N SER A 88 32.99 26.98 -26.22
CA SER A 88 31.87 27.87 -26.46
C SER A 88 31.13 27.59 -27.77
N SER A 89 29.88 28.00 -27.68
CA SER A 89 28.93 28.32 -28.75
C SER A 89 29.50 28.73 -30.12
N VAL A 90 28.97 28.15 -31.18
CA VAL A 90 28.68 28.84 -32.43
C VAL A 90 27.39 28.30 -33.03
N VAL A 91 26.47 29.22 -33.23
CA VAL A 91 25.23 29.07 -34.02
C VAL A 91 25.63 29.02 -35.51
N SER A 92 25.04 28.09 -36.24
CA SER A 92 24.74 28.35 -37.66
C SER A 92 23.69 27.39 -38.18
N SER A 93 22.70 28.01 -38.70
CA SER A 93 21.54 27.54 -39.45
C SER A 93 21.89 26.94 -40.84
N SER A 94 21.00 26.14 -41.29
CA SER A 94 20.35 26.04 -42.63
C SER A 94 20.30 24.61 -43.16
N SER A 95 19.16 24.26 -43.41
CA SER A 95 18.25 24.15 -44.54
C SER A 95 18.19 22.80 -45.26
N SER A 96 16.97 22.29 -45.27
CA SER A 96 16.21 21.73 -46.41
C SER A 96 16.74 20.53 -47.19
N SER A 97 15.93 19.48 -47.23
CA SER A 97 15.24 19.03 -48.49
C SER A 97 14.36 17.80 -48.18
N VAL A 98 13.18 17.96 -48.33
CA VAL A 98 12.06 17.39 -49.11
C VAL A 98 12.44 16.26 -50.07
N VAL A 99 11.76 15.12 -49.96
CA VAL A 99 11.18 14.31 -51.03
C VAL A 99 10.09 13.41 -50.42
N SER A 100 8.94 13.64 -50.68
CA SER A 100 7.74 13.24 -51.38
C SER A 100 7.52 11.75 -51.61
N SER A 101 6.30 11.39 -51.19
CA SER A 101 5.27 10.57 -51.87
C SER A 101 5.49 9.06 -51.99
N SER A 102 4.51 8.31 -51.56
CA SER A 102 3.38 7.99 -52.45
C SER A 102 2.22 7.35 -51.69
N SER A 103 1.07 7.84 -52.03
CA SER A 103 -0.26 7.38 -51.71
C SER A 103 -0.57 6.01 -52.31
N SER A 104 -1.32 5.20 -51.60
CA SER A 104 -2.21 4.22 -52.24
C SER A 104 -3.50 4.15 -51.44
N SER A 105 -4.47 4.81 -51.98
CA SER A 105 -5.89 4.67 -51.69
C SER A 105 -6.40 3.32 -52.16
N ILE A 106 -7.12 2.58 -51.33
CA ILE A 106 -8.05 1.56 -51.78
C ILE A 106 -9.41 1.86 -51.19
N VAL A 107 -10.33 1.87 -52.11
CA VAL A 107 -11.72 2.26 -52.15
C VAL A 107 -12.58 1.45 -51.17
N ALA A 108 -13.49 2.16 -50.55
CA ALA A 108 -14.63 1.65 -49.81
C ALA A 108 -15.54 0.76 -50.69
N SER A 109 -15.99 -0.32 -50.12
CA SER A 109 -17.19 -0.99 -50.57
C SER A 109 -18.23 -0.95 -49.46
N SER A 110 -19.23 -0.17 -49.69
CA SER A 110 -20.46 -0.06 -48.95
C SER A 110 -21.29 -1.33 -49.09
N SER A 111 -21.70 -1.92 -47.98
CA SER A 111 -22.91 -2.71 -47.91
C SER A 111 -23.76 -2.27 -46.74
N SER A 112 -24.86 -1.67 -47.08
CA SER A 112 -25.93 -1.25 -46.20
C SER A 112 -26.67 -2.44 -45.62
N SER A 113 -26.88 -2.45 -44.31
CA SER A 113 -28.05 -3.10 -43.69
C SER A 113 -28.48 -2.34 -42.43
N THR A 114 -29.61 -1.76 -42.54
CA THR A 114 -30.71 -1.42 -41.63
C THR A 114 -30.44 -1.38 -40.09
N GLY A 115 -30.56 -0.18 -39.51
CA GLY A 115 -31.39 0.16 -38.37
C GLY A 115 -31.11 -0.47 -37.02
N GLY A 116 -30.22 0.15 -36.28
CA GLY A 116 -30.00 0.04 -34.84
C GLY A 116 -28.76 0.86 -34.53
N GLY A 117 -28.87 1.89 -33.69
CA GLY A 117 -27.75 2.78 -33.40
C GLY A 117 -26.52 1.98 -32.96
N SER A 118 -25.55 1.85 -33.87
CA SER A 118 -24.30 1.16 -33.57
C SER A 118 -23.46 2.05 -32.63
N CYS A 119 -22.91 1.46 -31.59
CA CYS A 119 -21.98 2.15 -30.69
C CYS A 119 -20.78 2.71 -31.46
N PRO A 120 -20.19 3.83 -31.02
CA PRO A 120 -18.96 4.34 -31.61
C PRO A 120 -17.87 3.28 -31.54
N GLN A 121 -17.08 3.18 -32.61
CA GLN A 121 -15.99 2.21 -32.68
C GLN A 121 -14.87 2.61 -31.69
N TYR A 122 -14.34 1.64 -30.99
CA TYR A 122 -13.16 1.85 -30.14
C TYR A 122 -11.94 2.32 -30.94
N VAL A 123 -11.25 3.32 -30.42
CA VAL A 123 -9.98 3.83 -30.94
C VAL A 123 -9.00 4.02 -29.80
N ALA A 124 -7.86 3.34 -29.83
CA ALA A 124 -6.83 3.45 -28.79
C ALA A 124 -6.34 4.91 -28.62
N GLY A 125 -6.17 5.34 -27.39
CA GLY A 125 -5.73 6.70 -27.05
C GLY A 125 -6.84 7.77 -27.13
N THR A 126 -8.08 7.38 -27.44
CA THR A 126 -9.24 8.28 -27.32
C THR A 126 -9.64 8.38 -25.85
N SER A 127 -10.03 9.56 -25.40
CA SER A 127 -10.53 9.76 -24.04
C SER A 127 -11.91 9.13 -23.89
N TYR A 128 -12.03 8.15 -22.99
CA TYR A 128 -13.29 7.49 -22.64
C TYR A 128 -13.68 7.81 -21.20
N THR A 129 -14.99 7.89 -20.96
CA THR A 129 -15.55 8.13 -19.62
C THR A 129 -16.15 6.86 -19.03
N LEU A 130 -16.25 6.79 -17.72
CA LEU A 130 -16.90 5.68 -17.01
C LEU A 130 -18.32 5.44 -17.56
N GLY A 131 -18.64 4.19 -17.87
CA GLY A 131 -19.94 3.81 -18.42
C GLY A 131 -20.10 4.09 -19.92
N GLN A 132 -19.14 4.70 -20.61
CA GLN A 132 -19.21 4.91 -22.04
C GLN A 132 -19.13 3.58 -22.78
N VAL A 133 -20.05 3.38 -23.73
CA VAL A 133 -20.12 2.15 -24.52
C VAL A 133 -19.51 2.34 -25.90
N VAL A 134 -18.68 1.39 -26.28
CA VAL A 134 -18.04 1.33 -27.61
C VAL A 134 -18.23 -0.03 -28.27
N ALA A 135 -18.08 -0.09 -29.57
CA ALA A 135 -18.03 -1.35 -30.31
C ALA A 135 -16.57 -1.70 -30.65
N ASN A 136 -16.19 -2.97 -30.49
CA ASN A 136 -14.91 -3.51 -30.98
C ASN A 136 -15.04 -5.01 -31.25
N ALA A 137 -14.34 -5.52 -32.25
CA ALA A 137 -14.33 -6.95 -32.60
C ALA A 137 -15.73 -7.59 -32.72
N GLY A 138 -16.74 -6.83 -33.15
CA GLY A 138 -18.10 -7.32 -33.38
C GLY A 138 -18.98 -7.38 -32.12
N ALA A 139 -18.54 -6.87 -30.98
CA ALA A 139 -19.29 -6.79 -29.74
C ALA A 139 -19.23 -5.38 -29.11
N ASN A 140 -20.13 -5.10 -28.17
CA ASN A 140 -20.15 -3.85 -27.44
C ASN A 140 -19.47 -4.04 -26.09
N TYR A 141 -18.84 -2.98 -25.60
CA TYR A 141 -18.11 -2.95 -24.33
C TYR A 141 -18.36 -1.65 -23.61
N THR A 142 -18.59 -1.73 -22.31
CA THR A 142 -18.75 -0.58 -21.41
C THR A 142 -17.43 -0.28 -20.75
N CYS A 143 -17.00 0.98 -20.77
CA CYS A 143 -15.79 1.41 -20.11
C CYS A 143 -15.97 1.44 -18.59
N ASP A 144 -15.18 0.64 -17.88
CA ASP A 144 -15.20 0.55 -16.42
C ASP A 144 -14.09 1.40 -15.78
N ILE A 145 -12.94 1.52 -16.46
CA ILE A 145 -11.81 2.32 -15.97
C ILE A 145 -11.34 3.29 -17.05
N PRO A 146 -11.75 4.57 -16.99
CA PRO A 146 -11.46 5.57 -18.02
C PRO A 146 -9.98 5.69 -18.41
N GLY A 147 -9.06 5.61 -17.43
CA GLY A 147 -7.62 5.69 -17.69
C GLY A 147 -7.09 4.53 -18.54
N TRP A 148 -7.62 3.34 -18.37
CA TRP A 148 -7.23 2.17 -19.16
C TRP A 148 -7.99 2.07 -20.46
N CYS A 149 -9.28 2.42 -20.45
CA CYS A 149 -10.06 2.54 -21.66
C CYS A 149 -9.41 3.51 -22.67
N SER A 150 -8.85 4.59 -22.15
CA SER A 150 -8.22 5.66 -22.95
C SER A 150 -6.75 5.40 -23.27
N SER A 151 -6.21 4.24 -22.88
CA SER A 151 -4.81 3.88 -23.09
C SER A 151 -4.46 3.78 -24.57
N THR A 152 -3.26 4.22 -24.95
CA THR A 152 -2.68 3.98 -26.27
C THR A 152 -2.20 2.54 -26.46
N ALA A 153 -2.10 1.75 -25.38
CA ALA A 153 -1.65 0.36 -25.38
C ALA A 153 -2.79 -0.59 -25.80
N ALA A 154 -3.19 -0.56 -27.08
CA ALA A 154 -4.26 -1.39 -27.61
C ALA A 154 -4.00 -2.89 -27.42
N TRP A 155 -2.75 -3.34 -27.45
CA TRP A 155 -2.37 -4.73 -27.19
C TRP A 155 -2.77 -5.21 -25.79
N ALA A 156 -2.83 -4.28 -24.83
CA ALA A 156 -3.21 -4.57 -23.45
C ALA A 156 -4.72 -4.39 -23.22
N TYR A 157 -5.30 -3.26 -23.63
CA TYR A 157 -6.61 -2.82 -23.17
C TYR A 157 -7.68 -2.65 -24.26
N ALA A 158 -7.40 -2.98 -25.54
CA ALA A 158 -8.45 -2.92 -26.55
C ALA A 158 -9.59 -3.89 -26.19
N PRO A 159 -10.86 -3.42 -26.06
CA PRO A 159 -11.95 -4.22 -25.56
C PRO A 159 -12.19 -5.47 -26.40
N GLY A 160 -12.25 -6.62 -25.78
CA GLY A 160 -12.44 -7.94 -26.40
C GLY A 160 -11.23 -8.52 -27.12
N THR A 161 -10.12 -7.78 -27.28
CA THR A 161 -8.93 -8.25 -28.03
C THR A 161 -7.61 -8.02 -27.29
N GLY A 162 -7.51 -7.06 -26.39
CA GLY A 162 -6.30 -6.82 -25.59
C GLY A 162 -6.10 -7.92 -24.53
N THR A 163 -4.86 -8.16 -24.13
CA THR A 163 -4.54 -9.20 -23.14
C THR A 163 -5.24 -8.98 -21.79
N TYR A 164 -5.45 -7.73 -21.42
CA TYR A 164 -6.04 -7.30 -20.14
C TYR A 164 -7.31 -6.47 -20.34
N TRP A 165 -8.04 -6.69 -21.44
CA TRP A 165 -9.21 -5.87 -21.75
C TRP A 165 -10.29 -5.93 -20.66
N THR A 166 -10.46 -7.07 -19.98
CA THR A 166 -11.43 -7.24 -18.89
C THR A 166 -11.12 -6.40 -17.67
N SER A 167 -9.89 -5.89 -17.55
CA SER A 167 -9.53 -4.94 -16.47
C SER A 167 -10.00 -3.51 -16.77
N ALA A 168 -10.31 -3.20 -18.02
CA ALA A 168 -10.69 -1.87 -18.46
C ALA A 168 -12.17 -1.77 -18.88
N TRP A 169 -12.75 -2.87 -19.37
CA TRP A 169 -14.06 -2.92 -20.00
C TRP A 169 -14.87 -4.12 -19.54
N SER A 170 -16.17 -3.93 -19.37
CA SER A 170 -17.15 -5.01 -19.25
C SER A 170 -17.74 -5.34 -20.62
N ALA A 171 -17.99 -6.64 -20.89
CA ALA A 171 -18.69 -7.06 -22.11
C ALA A 171 -20.16 -6.64 -22.04
N GLY A 172 -20.67 -6.04 -23.10
CA GLY A 172 -22.07 -5.62 -23.22
C GLY A 172 -22.24 -4.10 -23.14
N GLY A 173 -23.48 -3.68 -23.10
CA GLY A 173 -23.89 -2.28 -23.11
C GLY A 173 -24.70 -1.93 -24.36
N SER A 174 -25.58 -0.93 -24.24
CA SER A 174 -26.38 -0.42 -25.35
C SER A 174 -26.11 1.07 -25.54
N CYS A 175 -25.87 1.49 -26.77
CA CYS A 175 -25.77 2.89 -27.11
C CYS A 175 -27.16 3.41 -27.51
N SER A 176 -27.82 4.11 -26.58
CA SER A 176 -29.01 4.91 -26.92
C SER A 176 -28.52 6.20 -27.55
N GLY A 177 -28.92 6.46 -28.79
CA GLY A 177 -28.70 7.76 -29.45
C GLY A 177 -29.28 8.86 -28.58
N GLY A 178 -28.47 9.84 -28.22
CA GLY A 178 -28.79 10.88 -27.27
C GLY A 178 -29.93 11.78 -27.66
N SER A 179 -30.71 12.22 -26.71
CA SER A 179 -31.26 13.57 -26.59
C SER A 179 -31.61 13.86 -25.15
N SER A 180 -31.14 14.98 -24.71
CA SER A 180 -31.47 15.60 -23.43
C SER A 180 -32.96 15.85 -23.28
N SER A 181 -33.50 15.68 -22.07
CA SER A 181 -34.33 16.67 -21.38
C SER A 181 -35.12 16.04 -20.26
N SER A 182 -34.82 16.47 -19.10
CA SER A 182 -35.61 16.85 -17.93
C SER A 182 -37.12 16.56 -17.90
N VAL A 183 -37.54 16.37 -16.68
CA VAL A 183 -38.75 16.83 -15.96
C VAL A 183 -39.57 15.73 -15.30
N VAL A 184 -39.42 15.71 -14.00
CA VAL A 184 -40.37 15.74 -12.89
C VAL A 184 -41.82 15.23 -13.18
N SER A 185 -42.33 14.29 -12.40
CA SER A 185 -43.40 14.53 -11.49
C SER A 185 -43.88 13.26 -10.77
N SER A 186 -44.01 13.43 -9.51
CA SER A 186 -44.74 12.68 -8.51
C SER A 186 -46.18 12.27 -8.90
N SER A 187 -46.61 11.11 -8.40
CA SER A 187 -47.88 11.04 -7.69
C SER A 187 -48.09 9.68 -7.02
N SER A 188 -48.41 9.81 -5.78
CA SER A 188 -48.93 8.85 -4.85
C SER A 188 -50.28 8.23 -5.27
N SER A 189 -50.52 7.00 -4.94
CA SER A 189 -51.82 6.59 -4.35
C SER A 189 -51.74 5.20 -3.71
N SER A 190 -52.15 5.20 -2.49
CA SER A 190 -52.51 4.09 -1.60
C SER A 190 -53.76 3.36 -2.07
N SER A 191 -53.85 2.08 -1.87
CA SER A 191 -55.04 1.41 -1.29
C SER A 191 -54.82 -0.05 -0.92
N SER A 192 -55.37 -0.35 0.12
CA SER A 192 -55.45 -1.43 1.08
C SER A 192 -56.19 -2.71 0.61
N VAL A 193 -55.90 -3.79 1.36
CA VAL A 193 -56.72 -4.91 1.85
C VAL A 193 -57.02 -6.08 0.90
N SER A 194 -56.54 -7.28 1.17
CA SER A 194 -57.24 -8.35 1.90
C SER A 194 -56.51 -9.68 1.82
N SER A 195 -56.48 -10.34 2.93
CA SER A 195 -56.03 -11.69 3.22
C SER A 195 -56.74 -12.77 2.39
N VAL A 196 -55.97 -13.72 1.85
CA VAL A 196 -56.43 -15.11 1.66
C VAL A 196 -55.30 -16.06 1.98
N ILE A 197 -55.53 -16.92 2.94
CA ILE A 197 -54.71 -18.06 3.32
C ILE A 197 -54.87 -19.14 2.24
N SER A 198 -53.76 -19.61 1.68
CA SER A 198 -53.71 -20.93 1.06
C SER A 198 -52.31 -21.50 1.21
N SER A 199 -52.26 -22.56 1.95
CA SER A 199 -51.11 -23.46 2.15
C SER A 199 -50.72 -24.15 0.85
N SER A 200 -49.41 -24.08 0.49
CA SER A 200 -48.76 -25.17 -0.22
C SER A 200 -47.22 -25.03 -0.21
N SER A 201 -46.61 -26.09 0.30
CA SER A 201 -45.30 -26.65 0.02
C SER A 201 -44.09 -25.70 -0.12
N SER A 202 -43.30 -25.73 0.94
CA SER A 202 -41.94 -25.25 1.05
C SER A 202 -41.01 -25.91 0.02
N VAL A 203 -40.60 -25.15 -0.99
CA VAL A 203 -39.32 -25.36 -1.64
C VAL A 203 -38.31 -24.58 -0.83
N SER A 204 -37.46 -25.26 -0.10
CA SER A 204 -36.31 -24.67 0.60
C SER A 204 -35.32 -24.17 -0.44
N SER A 205 -35.48 -22.93 -0.87
CA SER A 205 -34.37 -22.16 -1.39
C SER A 205 -33.50 -21.77 -0.19
N SER A 206 -32.40 -22.48 -0.01
CA SER A 206 -31.34 -22.08 0.91
C SER A 206 -30.73 -20.76 0.42
N SER A 207 -31.34 -19.64 0.75
CA SER A 207 -30.66 -18.37 0.83
C SER A 207 -29.70 -18.51 2.02
N SER A 208 -28.42 -18.73 1.73
CA SER A 208 -27.35 -18.56 2.71
C SER A 208 -27.45 -17.11 3.20
N SER A 209 -28.07 -16.91 4.36
CA SER A 209 -27.97 -15.66 5.08
C SER A 209 -26.51 -15.47 5.44
N VAL A 210 -25.82 -14.58 4.73
CA VAL A 210 -24.50 -14.13 5.11
C VAL A 210 -24.65 -13.55 6.52
N ALA A 211 -23.94 -14.15 7.48
CA ALA A 211 -23.91 -13.64 8.84
C ALA A 211 -23.48 -12.17 8.82
N PRO A 212 -24.05 -11.28 9.65
CA PRO A 212 -23.56 -9.93 9.77
C PRO A 212 -22.08 -9.98 10.12
N ILE A 213 -21.22 -9.28 9.35
CA ILE A 213 -19.83 -9.10 9.73
C ILE A 213 -19.86 -8.19 10.95
N GLY A 214 -19.48 -8.73 12.12
CA GLY A 214 -19.24 -7.90 13.29
C GLY A 214 -18.05 -6.97 12.99
N ASP A 215 -18.16 -5.72 13.40
CA ASP A 215 -17.08 -4.72 13.53
C ASP A 215 -15.97 -4.75 12.46
N SER A 216 -16.31 -4.87 11.17
CA SER A 216 -15.31 -4.80 10.10
C SER A 216 -14.84 -3.37 9.87
N GLU A 217 -13.52 -3.20 9.60
CA GLU A 217 -12.88 -1.90 9.49
C GLU A 217 -12.22 -1.69 8.12
N LEU A 218 -12.35 -0.49 7.59
CA LEU A 218 -11.51 0.04 6.53
C LEU A 218 -10.63 1.13 7.14
N VAL A 219 -9.37 0.79 7.37
CA VAL A 219 -8.37 1.65 8.03
C VAL A 219 -7.60 2.44 6.98
N GLY A 220 -7.32 3.71 7.24
CA GLY A 220 -6.49 4.52 6.36
C GLY A 220 -5.43 5.29 7.11
N TYR A 221 -4.20 5.27 6.59
CA TYR A 221 -3.14 6.15 7.08
C TYR A 221 -3.29 7.54 6.47
N TRP A 222 -3.30 8.56 7.32
CA TRP A 222 -3.30 9.96 6.89
C TRP A 222 -1.90 10.54 7.07
N GLU A 223 -1.25 10.82 5.91
CA GLU A 223 0.11 11.34 5.86
C GLU A 223 0.12 12.85 6.11
N ASN A 224 0.75 13.29 7.21
CA ASN A 224 0.79 14.70 7.59
C ASN A 224 1.85 15.53 6.83
N TRP A 225 2.56 14.93 5.89
CA TRP A 225 3.55 15.60 5.02
C TRP A 225 3.15 15.59 3.54
N HIS A 226 2.11 14.84 3.18
CA HIS A 226 1.74 14.63 1.79
C HIS A 226 0.73 15.67 1.32
N TRP A 227 0.90 16.15 0.09
CA TRP A 227 -0.03 17.02 -0.57
C TRP A 227 -0.99 16.21 -1.47
N PRO A 228 -2.30 16.52 -1.56
CA PRO A 228 -3.00 17.63 -0.91
C PRO A 228 -3.25 17.40 0.58
N LEU A 229 -3.39 18.51 1.30
CA LEU A 229 -3.75 18.49 2.71
C LEU A 229 -5.20 18.04 2.86
N LEU A 230 -5.40 16.89 3.46
CA LEU A 230 -6.71 16.32 3.68
C LEU A 230 -7.25 16.74 5.06
N THR A 231 -8.56 16.95 5.13
CA THR A 231 -9.24 17.14 6.40
C THR A 231 -9.86 15.80 6.81
N PRO A 232 -9.53 15.24 7.99
CA PRO A 232 -10.02 13.92 8.38
C PRO A 232 -11.53 13.71 8.26
N SER A 233 -12.33 14.75 8.54
CA SER A 233 -13.78 14.71 8.43
C SER A 233 -14.31 14.63 6.99
N THR A 234 -13.50 14.94 5.98
CA THR A 234 -13.89 14.89 4.57
C THR A 234 -13.36 13.64 3.84
N ILE A 235 -12.61 12.77 4.54
CA ILE A 235 -12.13 11.52 3.99
C ILE A 235 -13.29 10.51 3.95
N PRO A 236 -13.71 10.04 2.74
CA PRO A 236 -14.81 9.09 2.63
C PRO A 236 -14.38 7.67 3.00
N ASN A 237 -15.34 6.77 3.09
CA ASN A 237 -15.19 5.31 3.16
C ASN A 237 -14.44 4.71 4.36
N TYR A 238 -13.43 5.40 4.87
CA TYR A 238 -12.60 4.90 5.98
C TYR A 238 -13.34 5.03 7.32
N THR A 239 -13.27 3.96 8.11
CA THR A 239 -13.86 3.90 9.46
C THR A 239 -12.85 4.30 10.54
N VAL A 240 -11.57 4.09 10.27
CA VAL A 240 -10.46 4.41 11.15
C VAL A 240 -9.40 5.21 10.38
N LEU A 241 -8.87 6.24 11.01
CA LEU A 241 -7.79 7.08 10.47
C LEU A 241 -6.58 7.06 11.41
N ASN A 242 -5.42 6.67 10.89
CA ASN A 242 -4.15 6.70 11.59
C ASN A 242 -3.35 7.95 11.19
N ILE A 243 -3.24 8.94 12.07
CA ILE A 243 -2.40 10.12 11.82
C ILE A 243 -0.92 9.70 11.83
N SER A 244 -0.23 9.90 10.74
CA SER A 244 1.18 9.50 10.52
C SER A 244 2.02 10.74 10.24
N PHE A 245 3.10 11.00 10.93
CA PHE A 245 3.61 10.44 12.18
C PHE A 245 4.04 11.59 13.08
N PRO A 246 4.02 11.47 14.41
CA PRO A 246 4.70 12.43 15.26
C PRO A 246 6.21 12.31 15.06
N ARG A 247 6.95 13.36 15.40
CA ARG A 247 8.40 13.27 15.51
C ARG A 247 8.76 12.46 16.76
N ILE A 248 9.68 11.51 16.64
CA ILE A 248 10.28 10.79 17.76
C ILE A 248 11.60 11.46 18.09
N ASN A 249 11.74 11.96 19.32
CA ASN A 249 12.94 12.61 19.78
C ASN A 249 13.95 11.60 20.31
N ALA A 250 15.22 12.00 20.42
CA ALA A 250 16.31 11.13 20.86
C ALA A 250 16.14 10.60 22.30
N ASP A 251 15.37 11.29 23.12
CA ASP A 251 15.03 10.90 24.50
C ASP A 251 13.79 10.01 24.60
N GLY A 252 13.24 9.57 23.48
CA GLY A 252 12.04 8.75 23.39
C GLY A 252 10.72 9.53 23.43
N SER A 253 10.73 10.83 23.68
CA SER A 253 9.51 11.63 23.67
C SER A 253 8.97 11.86 22.27
N LEU A 254 7.65 12.12 22.17
CA LEU A 254 6.95 12.41 20.92
C LEU A 254 6.63 13.90 20.81
N THR A 255 6.66 14.42 19.58
CA THR A 255 6.23 15.77 19.27
C THR A 255 5.31 15.76 18.04
N LEU A 256 4.11 16.31 18.20
CA LEU A 256 3.15 16.52 17.12
C LEU A 256 2.87 18.01 17.02
N THR A 257 3.48 18.67 16.01
CA THR A 257 3.40 20.12 15.85
C THR A 257 3.52 20.53 14.40
N ASN A 258 2.86 21.65 14.04
CA ASN A 258 2.98 22.27 12.72
C ASN A 258 4.05 23.37 12.68
N ALA A 259 4.87 23.49 13.74
CA ALA A 259 5.81 24.60 13.89
C ALA A 259 6.98 24.59 12.88
N ASP A 260 7.29 23.46 12.27
CA ASP A 260 8.45 23.29 11.37
C ASP A 260 8.09 23.27 9.87
N PHE A 261 6.85 23.54 9.51
CA PHE A 261 6.34 23.55 8.13
C PHE A 261 6.54 22.24 7.33
N THR A 262 7.10 21.22 7.93
CA THR A 262 7.31 19.91 7.30
C THR A 262 6.16 18.95 7.58
N GLN A 263 5.28 19.31 8.52
CA GLN A 263 4.11 18.55 8.89
C GLN A 263 2.86 19.44 8.82
N ASN A 264 1.79 18.82 8.40
CA ASN A 264 0.48 19.44 8.36
C ASN A 264 -0.52 18.57 9.11
N ASN A 265 -0.34 18.52 10.42
CA ASN A 265 -1.20 17.75 11.30
C ASN A 265 -2.63 18.35 11.30
N PRO A 266 -3.67 17.53 11.45
CA PRO A 266 -5.00 18.03 11.73
C PRO A 266 -5.00 18.78 13.06
N THR A 267 -5.99 19.62 13.26
CA THR A 267 -6.23 20.24 14.56
C THR A 267 -7.12 19.35 15.43
N PRO A 268 -7.12 19.48 16.77
CA PRO A 268 -8.05 18.77 17.63
C PRO A 268 -9.53 18.90 17.20
N ALA A 269 -9.94 20.09 16.70
CA ALA A 269 -11.28 20.30 16.17
C ALA A 269 -11.59 19.48 14.91
N GLN A 270 -10.61 19.27 14.04
CA GLN A 270 -10.76 18.44 12.85
C GLN A 270 -10.84 16.94 13.22
N VAL A 271 -10.08 16.52 14.22
CA VAL A 271 -10.19 15.16 14.78
C VAL A 271 -11.58 14.94 15.37
N ALA A 272 -12.07 15.85 16.21
CA ALA A 272 -13.41 15.78 16.78
C ALA A 272 -14.51 15.75 15.70
N ALA A 273 -14.33 16.50 14.60
CA ALA A 273 -15.27 16.49 13.47
C ALA A 273 -15.28 15.15 12.72
N ALA A 274 -14.17 14.45 12.63
CA ALA A 274 -14.12 13.08 12.07
C ALA A 274 -14.79 12.07 13.01
N GLN A 275 -14.53 12.17 14.31
CA GLN A 275 -15.16 11.32 15.34
C GLN A 275 -16.67 11.51 15.41
N ALA A 276 -17.16 12.74 15.21
CA ALA A 276 -18.60 13.04 15.12
C ALA A 276 -19.27 12.35 13.91
N GLN A 277 -18.51 11.91 12.92
CA GLN A 277 -18.99 11.09 11.80
C GLN A 277 -18.88 9.57 12.09
N GLY A 278 -18.53 9.18 13.30
CA GLY A 278 -18.35 7.78 13.70
C GLY A 278 -16.97 7.20 13.36
N LYS A 279 -16.03 7.99 12.89
CA LYS A 279 -14.65 7.51 12.63
C LYS A 279 -13.86 7.42 13.94
N LYS A 280 -12.94 6.45 14.00
CA LYS A 280 -11.91 6.39 15.03
C LYS A 280 -10.64 7.06 14.53
N VAL A 281 -9.94 7.78 15.40
CA VAL A 281 -8.70 8.49 15.04
C VAL A 281 -7.59 8.10 16.00
N LEU A 282 -6.53 7.48 15.47
CA LEU A 282 -5.37 7.02 16.21
C LEU A 282 -4.13 7.83 15.80
N LEU A 283 -3.11 7.82 16.66
CA LEU A 283 -1.78 8.31 16.33
C LEU A 283 -0.87 7.12 16.01
N ALA A 284 -0.37 7.06 14.78
CA ALA A 284 0.61 6.07 14.35
C ALA A 284 2.03 6.52 14.71
N ILE A 285 2.82 5.61 15.29
CA ILE A 285 4.16 5.88 15.80
C ILE A 285 5.18 5.06 15.03
N GLY A 286 6.14 5.73 14.38
CA GLY A 286 7.24 5.05 13.67
C GLY A 286 7.37 5.47 12.23
N GLY A 287 7.05 4.55 11.32
CA GLY A 287 7.22 4.67 9.87
C GLY A 287 8.65 4.37 9.41
N ALA A 288 8.84 4.38 8.08
CA ALA A 288 10.06 3.95 7.42
C ALA A 288 11.32 4.76 7.74
N THR A 289 11.18 6.00 8.18
CA THR A 289 12.32 6.92 8.32
C THR A 289 12.80 7.12 9.74
N THR A 290 11.91 7.00 10.75
CA THR A 290 12.23 7.35 12.12
C THR A 290 12.25 6.12 13.02
N PRO A 291 13.41 5.73 13.59
CA PRO A 291 13.47 4.59 14.48
C PRO A 291 12.81 4.91 15.82
N LEU A 292 12.00 3.98 16.32
CA LEU A 292 11.56 3.98 17.73
C LEU A 292 12.44 3.01 18.53
N ALA A 293 13.37 3.56 19.29
CA ALA A 293 14.29 2.77 20.11
C ALA A 293 14.19 3.20 21.59
N LEU A 294 13.25 2.61 22.30
CA LEU A 294 13.15 2.79 23.76
C LEU A 294 14.23 1.92 24.42
N THR A 295 15.33 2.53 24.87
CA THR A 295 16.51 1.79 25.37
C THR A 295 16.74 1.97 26.88
N SER A 296 15.82 2.64 27.57
CA SER A 296 15.90 2.88 29.00
C SER A 296 14.52 3.17 29.59
N MET A 297 14.41 3.07 30.91
CA MET A 297 13.20 3.47 31.64
C MET A 297 12.86 4.94 31.43
N ALA A 298 13.87 5.81 31.30
CA ALA A 298 13.65 7.23 31.05
C ALA A 298 13.04 7.46 29.65
N HIS A 299 13.50 6.73 28.62
CA HIS A 299 12.90 6.79 27.29
C HIS A 299 11.46 6.26 27.28
N GLU A 300 11.21 5.18 28.02
CA GLU A 300 9.86 4.63 28.20
C GLU A 300 8.93 5.66 28.87
N ASP A 301 9.40 6.32 29.95
CA ASP A 301 8.63 7.35 30.65
C ASP A 301 8.34 8.56 29.76
N ASN A 302 9.33 9.03 29.02
CA ASN A 302 9.18 10.15 28.10
C ASN A 302 8.18 9.82 26.98
N PHE A 303 8.27 8.61 26.42
CA PHE A 303 7.34 8.13 25.39
C PHE A 303 5.89 8.10 25.92
N VAL A 304 5.67 7.44 27.05
CA VAL A 304 4.33 7.30 27.65
C VAL A 304 3.75 8.66 27.99
N ASN A 305 4.52 9.53 28.67
CA ASN A 305 4.02 10.84 29.11
C ASN A 305 3.71 11.76 27.94
N SER A 306 4.58 11.81 26.92
CA SER A 306 4.35 12.63 25.72
C SER A 306 3.20 12.10 24.86
N PHE A 307 3.07 10.77 24.74
CA PHE A 307 1.93 10.18 24.04
C PHE A 307 0.61 10.53 24.73
N ILE A 308 0.53 10.36 26.06
CA ILE A 308 -0.67 10.70 26.85
C ILE A 308 -1.02 12.19 26.67
N ALA A 309 -0.03 13.08 26.76
CA ALA A 309 -0.28 14.51 26.57
C ALA A 309 -0.87 14.84 25.20
N ILE A 310 -0.37 14.22 24.13
CA ILE A 310 -0.90 14.39 22.77
C ILE A 310 -2.30 13.76 22.67
N ALA A 311 -2.47 12.56 23.16
CA ALA A 311 -3.74 11.85 23.06
C ALA A 311 -4.87 12.54 23.84
N ASP A 312 -4.57 13.13 24.97
CA ASP A 312 -5.50 13.94 25.77
C ASP A 312 -5.87 15.26 25.05
N GLU A 313 -4.87 15.97 24.52
CA GLU A 313 -5.09 17.22 23.78
C GLU A 313 -5.96 17.00 22.55
N TRP A 314 -5.75 15.88 21.84
CA TRP A 314 -6.40 15.56 20.57
C TRP A 314 -7.61 14.64 20.73
N ASN A 315 -7.91 14.17 21.94
CA ASN A 315 -8.96 13.21 22.25
C ASN A 315 -8.89 11.98 21.32
N LEU A 316 -7.70 11.38 21.21
CA LEU A 316 -7.47 10.24 20.32
C LEU A 316 -8.14 8.97 20.83
N ASP A 317 -8.59 8.13 19.91
CA ASP A 317 -9.21 6.84 20.21
C ASP A 317 -8.18 5.72 20.45
N GLY A 318 -6.90 5.92 20.12
CA GLY A 318 -5.89 4.87 20.23
C GLY A 318 -4.49 5.25 19.78
N ILE A 319 -3.63 4.24 19.84
CA ILE A 319 -2.25 4.25 19.35
C ILE A 319 -2.07 3.15 18.30
N ASP A 320 -1.35 3.46 17.25
CA ASP A 320 -0.91 2.50 16.25
C ASP A 320 0.62 2.39 16.25
N ILE A 321 1.17 1.19 16.22
CA ILE A 321 2.61 0.93 16.24
C ILE A 321 3.07 0.49 14.85
N ASP A 322 3.71 1.42 14.15
CA ASP A 322 4.26 1.24 12.81
C ASP A 322 5.79 1.35 12.81
N THR A 323 6.43 0.70 13.77
CA THR A 323 7.87 0.77 13.96
C THR A 323 8.60 -0.14 12.99
N GLU A 324 9.17 0.41 11.94
CA GLU A 324 9.93 -0.33 10.93
C GLU A 324 11.43 -0.39 11.25
N LYS A 325 11.92 0.45 12.17
CA LYS A 325 13.32 0.55 12.58
C LYS A 325 13.48 0.74 14.08
N GLY A 326 14.61 0.30 14.63
CA GLY A 326 14.97 0.53 16.02
C GLY A 326 14.37 -0.47 17.02
N LEU A 327 13.52 -1.38 16.56
CA LEU A 327 12.94 -2.42 17.40
C LEU A 327 13.90 -3.62 17.46
N HIS A 328 14.23 -4.03 18.70
CA HIS A 328 15.08 -5.18 18.99
C HIS A 328 14.43 -6.06 20.04
N THR A 329 14.54 -7.37 19.88
CA THR A 329 14.07 -8.38 20.83
C THR A 329 15.21 -9.27 21.29
N ALA A 330 14.97 -10.00 22.37
CA ALA A 330 15.87 -11.08 22.81
C ALA A 330 16.00 -12.16 21.70
N PRO A 331 17.19 -12.79 21.57
CA PRO A 331 17.40 -13.85 20.57
C PRO A 331 16.45 -15.05 20.73
N ASN A 332 15.93 -15.28 21.91
CA ASN A 332 14.97 -16.33 22.22
C ASN A 332 13.50 -15.91 21.97
N ALA A 333 13.27 -14.74 21.37
CA ALA A 333 11.95 -14.19 21.08
C ALA A 333 10.99 -14.09 22.29
N LEU A 334 11.53 -13.84 23.48
CA LEU A 334 10.76 -13.63 24.71
C LEU A 334 10.88 -12.17 25.17
N ILE A 335 9.77 -11.61 25.63
CA ILE A 335 9.70 -10.28 26.25
C ILE A 335 10.00 -10.40 27.76
N ASN A 336 10.85 -9.52 28.26
CA ASN A 336 11.19 -9.44 29.69
C ASN A 336 10.72 -8.10 30.28
N GLU A 337 9.47 -8.06 30.70
CA GLU A 337 8.89 -6.86 31.32
C GLU A 337 9.46 -6.53 32.70
N THR A 338 9.97 -7.51 33.43
CA THR A 338 10.51 -7.31 34.79
C THR A 338 11.88 -6.66 34.79
N ASN A 339 12.72 -7.05 33.82
CA ASN A 339 14.07 -6.50 33.67
C ASN A 339 14.32 -6.25 32.15
N PRO A 340 13.77 -5.15 31.60
CA PRO A 340 13.84 -4.86 30.19
C PRO A 340 15.28 -4.62 29.73
N GLN A 341 15.70 -5.30 28.66
CA GLN A 341 17.03 -5.22 28.06
C GLN A 341 16.98 -4.78 26.60
N TYR A 342 15.84 -4.93 25.96
CA TYR A 342 15.61 -4.66 24.54
C TYR A 342 14.52 -3.61 24.35
N SER A 343 14.58 -2.88 23.24
CA SER A 343 13.57 -1.86 22.94
C SER A 343 12.15 -2.43 22.87
N ALA A 344 12.00 -3.69 22.48
CA ALA A 344 10.72 -4.40 22.50
C ALA A 344 10.17 -4.61 23.92
N ASP A 345 11.02 -4.90 24.90
CA ASP A 345 10.60 -5.04 26.30
C ASP A 345 10.02 -3.74 26.83
N HIS A 346 10.71 -2.62 26.57
CA HIS A 346 10.26 -1.28 26.94
C HIS A 346 8.98 -0.88 26.24
N LEU A 347 8.86 -1.19 24.95
CA LEU A 347 7.66 -0.86 24.17
C LEU A 347 6.43 -1.61 24.67
N VAL A 348 6.55 -2.91 24.99
CA VAL A 348 5.47 -3.70 25.57
C VAL A 348 4.99 -3.08 26.89
N ARG A 349 5.92 -2.70 27.76
CA ARG A 349 5.61 -2.02 29.03
C ARG A 349 4.93 -0.67 28.81
N ALA A 350 5.44 0.13 27.87
CA ALA A 350 4.87 1.43 27.52
C ALA A 350 3.42 1.30 27.03
N ILE A 351 3.15 0.36 26.13
CA ILE A 351 1.79 0.10 25.62
C ILE A 351 0.85 -0.35 26.75
N LYS A 352 1.29 -1.24 27.62
CA LYS A 352 0.48 -1.66 28.79
C LYS A 352 0.18 -0.49 29.73
N ARG A 353 1.12 0.42 29.95
CA ARG A 353 0.92 1.63 30.75
C ARG A 353 -0.09 2.58 30.10
N ILE A 354 0.00 2.82 28.80
CA ILE A 354 -0.96 3.62 28.04
C ILE A 354 -2.35 2.97 28.11
N LYS A 355 -2.44 1.68 27.86
CA LYS A 355 -3.70 0.93 27.95
C LYS A 355 -4.31 0.98 29.36
N ALA A 356 -3.49 0.87 30.39
CA ALA A 356 -3.96 0.99 31.79
C ALA A 356 -4.44 2.40 32.13
N HIS A 357 -3.88 3.44 31.51
CA HIS A 357 -4.31 4.82 31.70
C HIS A 357 -5.69 5.10 31.12
N TYR A 358 -5.94 4.66 29.86
CA TYR A 358 -7.19 4.94 29.14
C TYR A 358 -8.28 3.88 29.35
N GLY A 359 -7.91 2.66 29.72
CA GLY A 359 -8.86 1.56 29.90
C GLY A 359 -9.05 0.67 28.66
N PRO A 360 -10.01 -0.27 28.73
CA PRO A 360 -10.14 -1.35 27.75
C PRO A 360 -10.58 -0.90 26.36
N ASP A 361 -11.24 0.23 26.22
CA ASP A 361 -11.78 0.70 24.94
C ASP A 361 -10.74 1.47 24.12
N PHE A 362 -9.61 1.88 24.73
CA PHE A 362 -8.55 2.55 24.01
C PHE A 362 -7.86 1.59 23.04
N MET A 363 -7.81 1.94 21.78
CA MET A 363 -7.35 1.05 20.72
C MET A 363 -5.82 0.95 20.70
N VAL A 364 -5.32 -0.25 20.48
CA VAL A 364 -3.91 -0.56 20.24
C VAL A 364 -3.81 -1.34 18.95
N THR A 365 -3.23 -0.76 17.92
CA THR A 365 -3.05 -1.42 16.63
C THR A 365 -1.56 -1.49 16.28
N MET A 366 -1.21 -2.36 15.34
CA MET A 366 0.17 -2.55 14.90
C MET A 366 0.20 -2.76 13.39
N ALA A 367 1.20 -2.17 12.71
CA ALA A 367 1.40 -2.30 11.27
C ALA A 367 2.78 -2.90 10.91
N PRO A 368 3.08 -4.13 11.32
CA PRO A 368 4.35 -4.75 10.97
C PRO A 368 4.51 -4.96 9.48
N GLU A 369 5.73 -4.78 8.95
CA GLU A 369 6.08 -5.31 7.64
C GLU A 369 5.94 -6.85 7.61
N THR A 370 5.71 -7.42 6.43
CA THR A 370 5.67 -8.89 6.23
C THR A 370 6.96 -9.56 6.75
N ALA A 371 8.12 -8.94 6.54
CA ALA A 371 9.40 -9.44 7.06
C ALA A 371 9.43 -9.50 8.59
N HIS A 372 8.80 -8.53 9.28
CA HIS A 372 8.76 -8.45 10.73
C HIS A 372 7.81 -9.46 11.39
N THR A 373 7.07 -10.23 10.58
CA THR A 373 6.15 -11.28 11.03
C THR A 373 6.43 -12.60 10.30
N ILE A 374 5.91 -12.76 9.08
CA ILE A 374 6.02 -13.99 8.26
C ILE A 374 7.48 -14.37 8.00
N GLY A 375 8.37 -13.39 7.90
CA GLY A 375 9.80 -13.62 7.74
C GLY A 375 10.41 -14.54 8.81
N ALA A 376 9.81 -14.61 10.00
CA ALA A 376 10.27 -15.48 11.07
C ALA A 376 10.08 -16.99 10.81
N MET A 377 9.34 -17.38 9.78
CA MET A 377 9.27 -18.78 9.34
C MET A 377 10.55 -19.24 8.63
N LEU A 378 11.39 -18.31 8.19
CA LEU A 378 12.59 -18.62 7.42
C LEU A 378 13.72 -19.15 8.32
N PRO A 379 14.65 -19.97 7.80
CA PRO A 379 15.78 -20.51 8.57
C PRO A 379 16.63 -19.42 9.25
N ALA A 380 17.31 -19.78 10.34
CA ALA A 380 18.06 -18.87 11.21
C ALA A 380 19.12 -18.00 10.52
N ASN A 381 19.70 -18.46 9.42
CA ASN A 381 20.68 -17.68 8.64
C ASN A 381 20.09 -16.46 7.96
N TRP A 382 18.76 -16.37 7.81
CA TRP A 382 18.05 -15.20 7.31
C TRP A 382 17.73 -14.20 8.41
N GLN A 383 17.73 -14.63 9.67
CA GLN A 383 17.45 -13.80 10.83
C GLN A 383 18.62 -12.89 11.23
N GLY A 384 19.82 -13.13 10.70
CA GLY A 384 21.06 -12.48 11.14
C GLY A 384 21.26 -11.05 10.63
N SER A 385 20.50 -10.57 9.69
CA SER A 385 20.78 -9.26 9.07
C SER A 385 19.76 -8.17 9.34
N ILE A 386 18.52 -8.49 9.68
CA ILE A 386 17.45 -7.53 9.96
C ILE A 386 16.43 -8.20 10.88
N ASN A 387 15.68 -7.45 11.62
CA ASN A 387 14.67 -7.81 12.63
C ASN A 387 13.53 -8.73 12.13
N TRP A 388 13.84 -9.79 11.40
CA TRP A 388 12.87 -10.73 10.87
C TRP A 388 12.06 -11.35 12.01
N GLY A 389 10.74 -11.11 11.97
CA GLY A 389 9.84 -11.59 13.02
C GLY A 389 9.85 -10.78 14.32
N VAL A 390 10.48 -9.62 14.35
CA VAL A 390 10.64 -8.81 15.58
C VAL A 390 9.32 -8.41 16.25
N TYR A 391 8.21 -8.35 15.52
CA TYR A 391 6.89 -8.06 16.07
C TYR A 391 6.24 -9.25 16.78
N LEU A 392 6.62 -10.49 16.48
CA LEU A 392 5.95 -11.66 17.03
C LEU A 392 6.05 -11.77 18.56
N PRO A 393 7.19 -11.48 19.21
CA PRO A 393 7.27 -11.39 20.67
C PRO A 393 6.32 -10.34 21.25
N LEU A 394 6.20 -9.17 20.62
CA LEU A 394 5.28 -8.11 21.02
C LEU A 394 3.83 -8.57 20.91
N MET A 395 3.48 -9.16 19.76
CA MET A 395 2.14 -9.67 19.49
C MET A 395 1.75 -10.78 20.47
N ASN A 396 2.68 -11.64 20.86
CA ASN A 396 2.46 -12.64 21.91
C ASN A 396 2.23 -11.98 23.28
N ALA A 397 3.06 -11.01 23.67
CA ALA A 397 3.01 -10.36 24.97
C ALA A 397 1.83 -9.40 25.13
N LEU A 398 1.35 -8.81 24.04
CA LEU A 398 0.25 -7.84 23.99
C LEU A 398 -1.06 -8.42 23.43
N ARG A 399 -1.21 -9.76 23.39
CA ARG A 399 -2.40 -10.41 22.80
C ARG A 399 -3.72 -9.87 23.30
N ASN A 400 -3.78 -9.52 24.59
CA ASN A 400 -5.00 -9.04 25.23
C ASN A 400 -5.22 -7.54 24.98
N GLU A 401 -4.14 -6.79 24.85
CA GLU A 401 -4.15 -5.34 24.65
C GLU A 401 -4.40 -4.95 23.20
N ILE A 402 -3.89 -5.74 22.23
CA ILE A 402 -4.04 -5.49 20.79
C ILE A 402 -5.52 -5.51 20.39
N THR A 403 -5.97 -4.44 19.72
CA THR A 403 -7.26 -4.38 19.05
C THR A 403 -7.20 -5.13 17.72
N TRP A 404 -6.19 -4.84 16.87
CA TRP A 404 -5.83 -5.64 15.69
C TRP A 404 -4.40 -5.37 15.22
N VAL A 405 -3.93 -6.24 14.33
CA VAL A 405 -2.69 -6.09 13.57
C VAL A 405 -3.04 -5.94 12.08
N GLN A 406 -2.48 -4.90 11.46
CA GLN A 406 -2.65 -4.56 10.05
C GLN A 406 -1.32 -4.73 9.29
N MET A 407 -0.95 -6.00 9.04
CA MET A 407 0.33 -6.32 8.42
C MET A 407 0.44 -5.69 7.03
N GLN A 408 1.57 -5.05 6.74
CA GLN A 408 1.92 -4.49 5.45
C GLN A 408 2.24 -5.61 4.44
N ASN A 409 1.33 -5.90 3.51
CA ASN A 409 1.50 -6.92 2.46
C ASN A 409 2.15 -6.33 1.19
N TYR A 410 3.03 -5.36 1.36
CA TYR A 410 3.72 -4.64 0.29
C TYR A 410 5.19 -4.41 0.67
N ASN A 411 5.98 -3.83 -0.24
CA ASN A 411 7.42 -3.65 -0.08
C ASN A 411 8.16 -4.95 0.32
N THR A 412 7.60 -6.08 -0.09
CA THR A 412 8.12 -7.40 0.22
C THR A 412 8.21 -8.26 -1.03
N GLY A 413 9.14 -9.21 -1.02
CA GLY A 413 9.24 -10.21 -2.06
C GLY A 413 8.34 -11.42 -1.80
N SER A 414 8.80 -12.58 -2.23
CA SER A 414 8.15 -13.85 -1.98
C SER A 414 8.37 -14.31 -0.54
N MET A 415 7.30 -14.69 0.16
CA MET A 415 7.34 -15.16 1.55
C MET A 415 6.58 -16.48 1.70
N PRO A 416 6.93 -17.32 2.70
CA PRO A 416 6.29 -18.60 2.88
C PRO A 416 4.87 -18.49 3.44
N GLY A 417 4.02 -19.49 3.10
CA GLY A 417 2.80 -19.79 3.82
C GLY A 417 2.98 -20.97 4.77
N LEU A 418 1.94 -21.32 5.53
CA LEU A 418 1.96 -22.44 6.49
C LEU A 418 2.24 -23.80 5.83
N ASN A 419 1.93 -23.95 4.55
CA ASN A 419 2.23 -25.17 3.77
C ASN A 419 3.68 -25.25 3.28
N GLY A 420 4.55 -24.28 3.62
CA GLY A 420 5.93 -24.18 3.19
C GLY A 420 6.15 -23.70 1.75
N SER A 421 5.10 -23.45 0.99
CA SER A 421 5.20 -22.85 -0.34
C SER A 421 5.41 -21.34 -0.23
N PHE A 422 6.10 -20.77 -1.22
CA PHE A 422 6.34 -19.33 -1.29
C PHE A 422 5.33 -18.64 -2.20
N TYR A 423 4.81 -17.51 -1.75
CA TYR A 423 3.83 -16.69 -2.46
C TYR A 423 4.37 -15.31 -2.72
N ASN A 424 4.12 -14.76 -3.90
CA ASN A 424 4.55 -13.42 -4.28
C ASN A 424 3.55 -12.36 -3.80
N SER A 425 4.03 -11.22 -3.32
CA SER A 425 3.18 -10.06 -3.00
C SER A 425 2.28 -9.69 -4.18
N ALA A 426 1.21 -8.95 -3.90
CA ALA A 426 0.19 -8.53 -4.87
C ALA A 426 -0.61 -9.68 -5.53
N THR A 427 -0.63 -10.87 -4.94
CA THR A 427 -1.45 -12.00 -5.40
C THR A 427 -2.49 -12.39 -4.35
N GLN A 428 -3.61 -12.97 -4.80
CA GLN A 428 -4.61 -13.53 -3.90
C GLN A 428 -4.01 -14.55 -2.94
N ASP A 429 -3.17 -15.45 -3.46
CA ASP A 429 -2.55 -16.53 -2.69
C ASP A 429 -1.68 -15.98 -1.55
N ALA A 430 -0.90 -14.94 -1.81
CA ALA A 430 -0.10 -14.29 -0.77
C ALA A 430 -0.98 -13.67 0.32
N LEU A 431 -2.01 -12.91 -0.06
CA LEU A 431 -2.94 -12.29 0.90
C LEU A 431 -3.62 -13.35 1.76
N VAL A 432 -4.06 -14.47 1.17
CA VAL A 432 -4.74 -15.55 1.89
C VAL A 432 -3.76 -16.31 2.78
N ALA A 433 -2.62 -16.75 2.25
CA ALA A 433 -1.65 -17.59 2.97
C ALA A 433 -1.00 -16.85 4.15
N TRP A 434 -0.65 -15.58 3.98
CA TRP A 434 -0.02 -14.79 5.04
C TRP A 434 -1.02 -14.35 6.11
N THR A 435 -2.26 -14.06 5.72
CA THR A 435 -3.35 -13.78 6.67
C THR A 435 -3.67 -15.01 7.51
N GLU A 436 -3.79 -16.18 6.89
CA GLU A 436 -3.98 -17.44 7.62
C GLU A 436 -2.84 -17.71 8.61
N ALA A 437 -1.59 -17.47 8.20
CA ALA A 437 -0.44 -17.66 9.08
C ALA A 437 -0.51 -16.75 10.33
N LEU A 438 -0.92 -15.49 10.17
CA LEU A 438 -1.11 -14.59 11.33
C LEU A 438 -2.25 -15.02 12.24
N ILE A 439 -3.24 -15.74 11.72
CA ILE A 439 -4.36 -16.24 12.52
C ILE A 439 -3.99 -17.55 13.22
N GLU A 440 -3.42 -18.49 12.52
CA GLU A 440 -3.15 -19.84 13.05
C GLU A 440 -1.87 -19.93 13.88
N GLY A 441 -0.92 -19.02 13.66
CA GLY A 441 0.39 -19.06 14.31
C GLY A 441 1.35 -20.06 13.67
N PHE A 442 2.62 -19.96 14.06
CA PHE A 442 3.71 -20.77 13.52
C PHE A 442 4.95 -20.73 14.43
N PRO A 443 5.87 -21.70 14.28
CA PRO A 443 7.14 -21.66 14.99
C PRO A 443 8.00 -20.47 14.55
N ILE A 444 8.51 -19.69 15.49
CA ILE A 444 9.55 -18.66 15.23
C ILE A 444 10.86 -19.42 15.04
N ALA A 445 11.38 -19.45 13.83
CA ALA A 445 12.51 -20.28 13.46
C ALA A 445 13.71 -20.08 14.39
N SER A 446 14.34 -21.18 14.80
CA SER A 446 15.54 -21.24 15.65
C SER A 446 15.42 -20.67 17.08
N THR A 447 14.23 -20.31 17.55
CA THR A 447 14.04 -19.77 18.90
C THR A 447 13.47 -20.77 19.90
N GLY A 448 12.79 -21.83 19.43
CA GLY A 448 12.01 -22.75 20.25
C GLY A 448 10.68 -22.17 20.73
N VAL A 449 10.32 -20.95 20.31
CA VAL A 449 9.07 -20.27 20.68
C VAL A 449 8.12 -20.27 19.48
N ASN A 450 6.83 -20.36 19.74
CA ASN A 450 5.80 -20.21 18.73
C ASN A 450 5.16 -18.83 18.81
N TYR A 451 4.92 -18.20 17.65
CA TYR A 451 3.89 -17.22 17.53
C TYR A 451 2.54 -17.94 17.61
N GLN A 452 1.69 -17.51 18.54
CA GLN A 452 0.47 -18.23 18.88
C GLN A 452 -0.74 -17.91 18.00
N GLY A 453 -0.54 -17.09 16.95
CA GLY A 453 -1.62 -16.55 16.14
C GLY A 453 -2.51 -15.55 16.88
N LEU A 454 -3.34 -14.81 16.20
CA LEU A 454 -4.38 -13.93 16.74
C LEU A 454 -5.73 -14.31 16.13
N PRO A 455 -6.85 -14.11 16.84
CA PRO A 455 -8.18 -14.31 16.24
C PRO A 455 -8.32 -13.52 14.93
N ALA A 456 -9.07 -14.03 13.97
CA ALA A 456 -9.30 -13.36 12.69
C ALA A 456 -9.88 -11.94 12.88
N SER A 457 -10.70 -11.74 13.91
CA SER A 457 -11.24 -10.43 14.33
C SER A 457 -10.16 -9.43 14.79
N LYS A 458 -8.91 -9.85 14.92
CA LYS A 458 -7.74 -9.01 15.21
C LYS A 458 -6.75 -8.93 14.05
N ILE A 459 -7.11 -9.36 12.84
CA ILE A 459 -6.24 -9.31 11.66
C ILE A 459 -6.86 -8.44 10.57
N VAL A 460 -6.05 -7.52 10.05
CA VAL A 460 -6.35 -6.58 8.97
C VAL A 460 -5.29 -6.74 7.88
N ILE A 461 -5.68 -6.73 6.62
CA ILE A 461 -4.77 -6.84 5.46
C ILE A 461 -4.32 -5.44 5.05
N GLY A 462 -3.03 -5.12 5.21
CA GLY A 462 -2.47 -3.81 4.84
C GLY A 462 -1.99 -3.77 3.39
N LEU A 463 -2.40 -2.75 2.62
CA LEU A 463 -2.13 -2.63 1.18
C LEU A 463 -1.86 -1.18 0.77
N PRO A 464 -1.09 -0.93 -0.30
CA PRO A 464 -1.02 0.39 -0.90
C PRO A 464 -2.35 0.78 -1.56
N ALA A 465 -2.77 2.02 -1.39
CA ALA A 465 -4.03 2.52 -1.96
C ALA A 465 -3.93 2.88 -3.45
N SER A 466 -2.72 3.02 -3.98
CA SER A 466 -2.49 3.28 -5.40
C SER A 466 -1.26 2.52 -5.92
N SER A 467 -1.17 2.40 -7.25
CA SER A 467 0.02 1.82 -7.91
C SER A 467 1.14 2.85 -8.11
N ALA A 468 0.99 4.06 -7.59
CA ALA A 468 2.00 5.09 -7.70
C ALA A 468 3.26 4.72 -6.89
N PRO A 469 4.47 5.01 -7.40
CA PRO A 469 5.71 4.77 -6.65
C PRO A 469 5.79 5.54 -5.32
N SER A 470 5.00 6.60 -5.17
CA SER A 470 4.86 7.36 -3.92
C SER A 470 4.10 6.59 -2.84
N ALA A 471 3.16 5.71 -3.22
CA ALA A 471 2.44 4.89 -2.27
C ALA A 471 3.33 3.77 -1.72
N ALA A 472 3.93 2.97 -2.60
CA ALA A 472 4.83 1.90 -2.19
C ALA A 472 5.79 1.51 -3.34
N GLY A 473 6.96 0.96 -2.99
CA GLY A 473 7.92 0.45 -3.97
C GLY A 473 7.43 -0.80 -4.72
N SER A 474 6.54 -1.57 -4.11
CA SER A 474 5.95 -2.78 -4.69
C SER A 474 4.72 -3.24 -3.89
N GLY A 475 3.97 -4.20 -4.41
CA GLY A 475 2.89 -4.86 -3.66
C GLY A 475 1.50 -4.23 -3.85
N TYR A 476 1.35 -3.24 -4.75
CA TYR A 476 0.00 -2.79 -5.10
C TYR A 476 -0.84 -3.97 -5.58
N THR A 477 -1.98 -4.12 -4.96
CA THR A 477 -2.91 -5.21 -5.25
C THR A 477 -4.20 -4.64 -5.82
N ASP A 478 -4.58 -5.10 -7.00
CA ASP A 478 -5.83 -4.68 -7.62
C ASP A 478 -7.03 -4.95 -6.70
N PRO A 479 -7.98 -4.02 -6.54
CA PRO A 479 -9.17 -4.19 -5.71
C PRO A 479 -9.95 -5.49 -5.97
N MET A 480 -9.96 -6.00 -7.20
CA MET A 480 -10.63 -7.27 -7.52
C MET A 480 -9.90 -8.46 -6.89
N VAL A 481 -8.57 -8.42 -6.85
CA VAL A 481 -7.76 -9.44 -6.16
C VAL A 481 -7.96 -9.36 -4.65
N VAL A 482 -8.06 -8.15 -4.09
CA VAL A 482 -8.40 -7.94 -2.66
C VAL A 482 -9.77 -8.53 -2.33
N LYS A 483 -10.78 -8.25 -3.14
CA LYS A 483 -12.12 -8.82 -2.97
C LYS A 483 -12.11 -10.35 -3.07
N ALA A 484 -11.36 -10.92 -4.01
CA ALA A 484 -11.21 -12.36 -4.14
C ALA A 484 -10.52 -12.99 -2.91
N ALA A 485 -9.49 -12.35 -2.36
CA ALA A 485 -8.82 -12.81 -1.13
C ALA A 485 -9.77 -12.76 0.09
N LEU A 486 -10.54 -11.68 0.24
CA LEU A 486 -11.53 -11.55 1.31
C LEU A 486 -12.63 -12.61 1.19
N ARG A 487 -13.11 -12.87 -0.02
CA ARG A 487 -14.09 -13.92 -0.31
C ARG A 487 -13.56 -15.30 0.06
N CYS A 488 -12.32 -15.59 -0.39
CA CYS A 488 -11.62 -16.85 -0.06
C CYS A 488 -11.51 -17.04 1.47
N LEU A 489 -10.98 -16.04 2.17
CA LEU A 489 -10.79 -16.10 3.62
C LEU A 489 -12.12 -16.22 4.38
N ARG A 490 -13.12 -15.44 4.03
CA ARG A 490 -14.38 -15.37 4.79
C ARG A 490 -15.36 -16.50 4.48
N SER A 491 -15.43 -16.98 3.23
CA SER A 491 -16.44 -17.96 2.79
C SER A 491 -15.85 -19.25 2.20
N GLY A 492 -14.54 -19.31 1.96
CA GLY A 492 -13.90 -20.47 1.32
C GLY A 492 -14.03 -20.46 -0.21
N ASP A 493 -14.58 -19.41 -0.82
CA ASP A 493 -14.64 -19.26 -2.28
C ASP A 493 -13.31 -18.68 -2.79
N CYS A 494 -12.33 -19.57 -2.97
CA CYS A 494 -10.96 -19.22 -3.35
C CYS A 494 -10.71 -19.26 -4.86
N GLY A 495 -11.62 -19.82 -5.65
CA GLY A 495 -11.35 -20.07 -7.06
C GLY A 495 -10.23 -21.12 -7.22
N SER A 496 -9.17 -20.74 -7.95
CA SER A 496 -7.95 -21.54 -8.10
C SER A 496 -6.82 -20.93 -7.26
N GLY A 497 -5.95 -21.77 -6.70
CA GLY A 497 -4.79 -21.32 -5.93
C GLY A 497 -4.79 -21.79 -4.48
N TYR A 498 -4.18 -21.00 -3.60
CA TYR A 498 -4.09 -21.33 -2.19
C TYR A 498 -5.48 -21.33 -1.52
N THR A 499 -5.78 -22.42 -0.82
CA THR A 499 -7.01 -22.56 -0.04
C THR A 499 -6.63 -22.69 1.43
N PRO A 500 -7.16 -21.83 2.32
CA PRO A 500 -6.88 -21.89 3.74
C PRO A 500 -7.50 -23.14 4.37
N ALA A 501 -6.97 -23.58 5.50
CA ALA A 501 -7.44 -24.79 6.20
C ALA A 501 -8.90 -24.67 6.68
N LYS A 502 -9.36 -23.43 6.93
CA LYS A 502 -10.74 -23.12 7.33
C LYS A 502 -11.11 -21.72 6.90
N THR A 503 -12.37 -21.36 7.08
CA THR A 503 -12.87 -20.00 6.81
C THR A 503 -12.72 -19.09 8.03
N TYR A 504 -12.59 -17.79 7.78
CA TYR A 504 -12.40 -16.74 8.78
C TYR A 504 -13.42 -15.61 8.58
N PRO A 505 -14.73 -15.87 8.85
CA PRO A 505 -15.78 -14.91 8.59
C PRO A 505 -15.62 -13.61 9.39
N ASP A 506 -14.95 -13.67 10.55
CA ASP A 506 -14.73 -12.53 11.44
C ASP A 506 -13.46 -11.73 11.09
N LEU A 507 -12.82 -11.97 9.91
CA LEU A 507 -11.65 -11.21 9.50
C LEU A 507 -11.95 -9.71 9.56
N ARG A 508 -11.11 -8.96 10.34
CA ARG A 508 -11.39 -7.57 10.73
C ARG A 508 -11.51 -6.62 9.55
N GLY A 509 -10.66 -6.69 8.54
CA GLY A 509 -10.79 -5.78 7.41
C GLY A 509 -9.55 -5.55 6.59
N VAL A 510 -9.45 -4.34 6.04
CA VAL A 510 -8.34 -3.90 5.17
C VAL A 510 -7.82 -2.54 5.64
N MET A 511 -6.50 -2.35 5.54
CA MET A 511 -5.84 -1.07 5.75
C MET A 511 -5.24 -0.57 4.44
N ALA A 512 -5.30 0.72 4.23
CA ALA A 512 -4.75 1.42 3.07
C ALA A 512 -3.58 2.34 3.44
N TRP A 513 -2.46 2.16 2.80
CA TRP A 513 -1.35 3.11 2.74
C TRP A 513 -1.39 3.84 1.40
N SER A 514 -1.91 5.05 1.28
CA SER A 514 -2.52 5.87 2.31
C SER A 514 -3.84 6.48 1.82
N VAL A 515 -4.56 7.20 2.67
CA VAL A 515 -5.74 7.97 2.23
C VAL A 515 -5.35 9.10 1.29
N ASN A 516 -4.13 9.66 1.43
CA ASN A 516 -3.60 10.68 0.54
C ASN A 516 -3.39 10.10 -0.87
N GLU A 517 -2.79 8.92 -0.97
CA GLU A 517 -2.60 8.20 -2.23
C GLU A 517 -3.93 7.77 -2.87
N ASP A 518 -4.90 7.33 -2.05
CA ASP A 518 -6.25 7.01 -2.53
C ASP A 518 -6.98 8.26 -3.05
N ASN A 519 -6.79 9.41 -2.37
CA ASN A 519 -7.33 10.69 -2.84
C ASN A 519 -6.78 11.11 -4.21
N LEU A 520 -5.48 10.89 -4.48
CA LEU A 520 -4.87 11.19 -5.78
C LEU A 520 -5.51 10.41 -6.94
N VAL A 521 -6.09 9.26 -6.65
CA VAL A 521 -6.82 8.43 -7.62
C VAL A 521 -8.35 8.49 -7.41
N ASN A 522 -8.86 9.59 -6.85
CA ASN A 522 -10.28 9.83 -6.56
C ASN A 522 -10.94 8.75 -5.70
N TYR A 523 -10.22 8.26 -4.69
CA TYR A 523 -10.64 7.21 -3.77
C TYR A 523 -11.02 5.91 -4.48
N PHE A 524 -10.33 5.60 -5.57
CA PHE A 524 -10.62 4.40 -6.37
C PHE A 524 -10.48 3.12 -5.56
N PHE A 525 -9.42 3.01 -4.75
CA PHE A 525 -9.18 1.82 -3.93
C PHE A 525 -10.30 1.62 -2.91
N SER A 526 -10.54 2.60 -2.04
CA SER A 526 -11.57 2.49 -1.00
C SER A 526 -12.98 2.38 -1.57
N ASN A 527 -13.33 3.13 -2.63
CA ASN A 527 -14.62 3.00 -3.32
C ASN A 527 -14.86 1.58 -3.85
N SER A 528 -13.80 0.94 -4.35
CA SER A 528 -13.92 -0.41 -4.94
C SER A 528 -14.10 -1.52 -3.91
N ILE A 529 -13.55 -1.37 -2.70
CA ILE A 529 -13.52 -2.47 -1.71
C ILE A 529 -14.43 -2.26 -0.49
N GLN A 530 -14.92 -1.04 -0.22
CA GLN A 530 -15.65 -0.73 1.01
C GLN A 530 -16.87 -1.65 1.25
N ALA A 531 -17.67 -1.93 0.22
CA ALA A 531 -18.83 -2.80 0.34
C ALA A 531 -18.43 -4.26 0.65
N CYS A 532 -17.33 -4.73 0.08
CA CYS A 532 -16.77 -6.04 0.40
C CYS A 532 -16.24 -6.08 1.83
N VAL A 533 -15.48 -5.07 2.24
CA VAL A 533 -14.86 -5.01 3.58
C VAL A 533 -15.93 -4.88 4.66
N LEU A 534 -16.81 -3.88 4.55
CA LEU A 534 -17.73 -3.49 5.61
C LEU A 534 -19.07 -4.24 5.59
N GLN A 535 -19.48 -4.78 4.43
CA GLN A 535 -20.82 -5.37 4.24
C GLN A 535 -20.77 -6.80 3.69
N ASN A 536 -19.56 -7.36 3.49
CA ASN A 536 -19.34 -8.68 2.86
C ASN A 536 -19.92 -8.81 1.44
N GLN A 537 -20.02 -7.71 0.71
CA GLN A 537 -20.49 -7.68 -0.67
C GLN A 537 -19.29 -7.68 -1.61
N CYS A 538 -18.65 -8.84 -1.77
CA CYS A 538 -17.41 -9.02 -2.52
C CYS A 538 -17.62 -9.42 -4.00
N ASN A 539 -18.76 -9.17 -4.56
CA ASN A 539 -19.08 -9.48 -5.96
C ASN A 539 -18.42 -8.53 -6.94
#